data_d92cfc6d1bf0988d505f9b0bead05789
#
_entry.id   d92cfc6d1bf0988d505f9b0bead05789
#
_cell.length_a   1.000
_cell.length_b   1.000
_cell.length_c   1.000
_cell.angle_alpha   90.00
_cell.angle_beta   90.00
_cell.angle_gamma   90.00
#
_symmetry.space_group_name_H-M   'P 1'
#
loop_
_entity.id
_entity.type
_entity.pdbx_description
1 polymer ?
#
loop_
_entity_poly.entity_id
_entity_poly.type
_entity_poly.pdbx_seq_one_letter_code
_entity_poly.pdbx_strand_id
1 'polypeptide(L)'
;MKRIIIYIAMLGMLCSCVDEEQYSDSPRGNFEALWRIFDEHYCFFSYKKAEYGLDWDAVYQKYSPQFSDKMTNAQMFEVMANMLSELRDGHVNIYSTFDVARNWSWHEDYPQNYSDSLMRIYMGTDYKIAAGLEYRTLDDNIGFVRYSSFSNGIGEGNLDAVLSELATCNGLIIDIRNNSGGNLTNAEQLAARFTNKEILVGYIQHKTGRGHDDFSAMEEQRLKPSNGMRWQKPVVVLTNRTVFSAANEFVKYMKCCPNVTIVGDKTGGGAGMPFSSELPCGWAVRFSACPMYDRNKQPTEFGIEPDHNVAITTADFLDGKDTIIEFARTLFK
;
A
#
# COMPACT_ATOMS: atom_id res chain seq x y z
N MET A 1 -27.83 40.62 -35.82
CA MET A 1 -28.28 39.24 -35.50
C MET A 1 -27.13 38.31 -35.09
N LYS A 2 -26.01 38.21 -35.84
CA LYS A 2 -24.89 37.28 -35.45
C LYS A 2 -24.22 37.59 -34.10
N ARG A 3 -24.14 38.86 -33.66
CA ARG A 3 -23.55 39.21 -32.35
C ARG A 3 -24.42 38.86 -31.13
N ILE A 4 -25.77 38.86 -31.30
CA ILE A 4 -26.70 38.50 -30.23
C ILE A 4 -26.70 36.98 -29.99
N ILE A 5 -26.53 36.19 -31.06
CA ILE A 5 -26.43 34.72 -30.95
C ILE A 5 -25.19 34.29 -30.21
N ILE A 6 -24.04 35.01 -30.36
CA ILE A 6 -22.78 34.71 -29.62
C ILE A 6 -22.95 35.00 -28.12
N TYR A 7 -23.67 36.07 -27.74
CA TYR A 7 -23.93 36.37 -26.32
C TYR A 7 -24.89 35.38 -25.68
N ILE A 8 -25.85 34.86 -26.38
CA ILE A 8 -26.78 33.83 -25.87
C ILE A 8 -26.04 32.48 -25.73
N ALA A 9 -25.14 32.13 -26.65
CA ALA A 9 -24.31 30.94 -26.54
C ALA A 9 -23.27 31.03 -25.37
N MET A 10 -22.75 32.23 -25.09
CA MET A 10 -21.85 32.46 -23.94
C MET A 10 -22.60 32.46 -22.59
N LEU A 11 -23.88 32.90 -22.55
CA LEU A 11 -24.69 32.81 -21.32
C LEU A 11 -25.12 31.38 -21.00
N GLY A 12 -25.25 30.50 -22.01
CA GLY A 12 -25.60 29.09 -21.84
C GLY A 12 -24.49 28.22 -21.30
N MET A 13 -23.25 28.68 -21.32
CA MET A 13 -22.09 27.94 -20.77
C MET A 13 -21.79 28.25 -19.29
N LEU A 14 -22.54 29.15 -18.67
CA LEU A 14 -22.35 29.50 -17.25
C LEU A 14 -23.30 28.77 -16.29
N CYS A 15 -24.17 27.88 -16.79
CA CYS A 15 -25.07 27.07 -15.97
C CYS A 15 -24.62 25.59 -15.91
N SER A 16 -23.32 25.32 -15.81
CA SER A 16 -22.87 24.07 -15.25
C SER A 16 -22.72 24.30 -13.74
N CYS A 17 -23.82 24.55 -13.05
CA CYS A 17 -23.88 24.29 -11.62
C CYS A 17 -23.79 22.77 -11.48
N VAL A 18 -22.63 22.27 -11.14
CA VAL A 18 -22.54 21.02 -10.39
C VAL A 18 -23.22 21.35 -9.07
N ASP A 19 -24.43 20.84 -8.84
CA ASP A 19 -25.05 20.88 -7.51
C ASP A 19 -24.18 20.01 -6.61
N GLU A 20 -23.22 20.63 -5.94
CA GLU A 20 -22.52 20.01 -4.82
C GLU A 20 -23.55 19.84 -3.71
N GLU A 21 -23.84 18.58 -3.35
CA GLU A 21 -24.68 18.27 -2.20
C GLU A 21 -24.04 18.90 -0.96
N GLN A 22 -24.65 19.96 -0.41
CA GLN A 22 -24.16 20.62 0.80
C GLN A 22 -24.74 19.90 2.01
N TYR A 23 -23.88 19.17 2.74
CA TYR A 23 -24.23 18.58 4.02
C TYR A 23 -24.06 19.60 5.16
N SER A 24 -24.98 19.57 6.13
CA SER A 24 -24.86 20.41 7.32
C SER A 24 -23.77 19.92 8.26
N ASP A 25 -23.15 20.83 9.02
CA ASP A 25 -22.26 20.49 10.12
C ASP A 25 -23.08 20.07 11.37
N SER A 26 -23.87 19.02 11.23
CA SER A 26 -24.56 18.33 12.30
C SER A 26 -24.06 16.89 12.36
N PRO A 27 -24.23 16.16 13.46
CA PRO A 27 -23.87 14.75 13.52
C PRO A 27 -24.46 13.93 12.37
N ARG A 28 -25.72 14.17 12.04
CA ARG A 28 -26.39 13.49 10.93
C ARG A 28 -25.82 13.91 9.56
N GLY A 29 -25.59 15.21 9.34
CA GLY A 29 -25.04 15.72 8.09
C GLY A 29 -23.62 15.22 7.83
N ASN A 30 -22.78 15.15 8.86
CA ASN A 30 -21.44 14.58 8.75
C ASN A 30 -21.46 13.09 8.44
N PHE A 31 -22.40 12.33 9.02
CA PHE A 31 -22.57 10.91 8.69
C PHE A 31 -23.01 10.70 7.24
N GLU A 32 -24.00 11.46 6.77
CA GLU A 32 -24.46 11.37 5.37
C GLU A 32 -23.34 11.73 4.38
N ALA A 33 -22.56 12.78 4.69
CA ALA A 33 -21.40 13.15 3.90
C ALA A 33 -20.35 12.04 3.86
N LEU A 34 -20.02 11.45 5.02
CA LEU A 34 -19.08 10.35 5.12
C LEU A 34 -19.53 9.15 4.30
N TRP A 35 -20.78 8.70 4.48
CA TRP A 35 -21.31 7.56 3.77
C TRP A 35 -21.27 7.78 2.26
N ARG A 36 -21.68 8.97 1.80
CA ARG A 36 -21.72 9.33 0.37
C ARG A 36 -20.32 9.42 -0.24
N ILE A 37 -19.33 9.99 0.48
CA ILE A 37 -17.94 10.03 0.02
C ILE A 37 -17.44 8.62 -0.27
N PHE A 38 -17.70 7.67 0.65
CA PHE A 38 -17.28 6.30 0.44
C PHE A 38 -18.09 5.63 -0.66
N ASP A 39 -19.42 5.76 -0.66
CA ASP A 39 -20.31 5.16 -1.65
C ASP A 39 -19.89 5.50 -3.10
N GLU A 40 -19.51 6.75 -3.34
CA GLU A 40 -19.16 7.21 -4.68
C GLU A 40 -17.68 6.97 -5.05
N HIS A 41 -16.77 6.93 -4.08
CA HIS A 41 -15.35 7.01 -4.37
C HIS A 41 -14.52 5.79 -3.91
N TYR A 42 -15.01 5.00 -2.96
CA TYR A 42 -14.28 3.82 -2.52
C TYR A 42 -14.25 2.74 -3.59
N CYS A 43 -13.07 2.15 -3.85
CA CYS A 43 -12.89 1.34 -5.05
C CYS A 43 -13.08 -0.19 -4.85
N PHE A 44 -13.27 -0.68 -3.62
CA PHE A 44 -13.27 -2.11 -3.36
C PHE A 44 -14.61 -2.71 -2.93
N PHE A 45 -15.74 -2.04 -3.11
CA PHE A 45 -17.03 -2.57 -2.68
C PHE A 45 -17.35 -3.93 -3.29
N SER A 46 -17.31 -4.06 -4.61
CA SER A 46 -17.59 -5.32 -5.31
C SER A 46 -16.60 -6.41 -4.94
N TYR A 47 -15.32 -6.08 -4.78
CA TYR A 47 -14.29 -7.01 -4.34
C TYR A 47 -14.56 -7.51 -2.90
N LYS A 48 -14.81 -6.63 -1.95
CA LYS A 48 -15.07 -6.99 -0.54
C LYS A 48 -16.41 -7.68 -0.34
N LYS A 49 -17.41 -7.37 -1.19
CA LYS A 49 -18.66 -8.11 -1.25
C LYS A 49 -18.42 -9.58 -1.64
N ALA A 50 -17.56 -9.81 -2.63
CA ALA A 50 -17.19 -11.18 -3.04
C ALA A 50 -16.38 -11.91 -1.98
N GLU A 51 -15.44 -11.23 -1.29
CA GLU A 51 -14.53 -11.85 -0.32
C GLU A 51 -15.19 -12.21 1.01
N TYR A 52 -16.04 -11.33 1.55
CA TYR A 52 -16.65 -11.55 2.87
C TYR A 52 -18.09 -11.01 3.02
N GLY A 53 -18.77 -10.74 1.90
CA GLY A 53 -20.19 -10.39 1.90
C GLY A 53 -20.48 -8.94 2.34
N LEU A 54 -19.53 -8.00 2.20
CA LEU A 54 -19.77 -6.60 2.52
C LEU A 54 -20.95 -6.05 1.71
N ASP A 55 -21.93 -5.46 2.39
CA ASP A 55 -23.06 -4.75 1.79
C ASP A 55 -23.09 -3.33 2.37
N TRP A 56 -22.74 -2.32 1.56
CA TRP A 56 -22.61 -0.95 2.03
C TRP A 56 -23.94 -0.32 2.40
N ASP A 57 -25.03 -0.68 1.72
CA ASP A 57 -26.39 -0.26 2.08
C ASP A 57 -26.82 -0.85 3.43
N ALA A 58 -26.50 -2.12 3.68
CA ALA A 58 -26.74 -2.74 4.99
C ALA A 58 -25.92 -2.08 6.11
N VAL A 59 -24.68 -1.65 5.82
CA VAL A 59 -23.86 -0.86 6.74
C VAL A 59 -24.54 0.48 7.05
N TYR A 60 -25.09 1.18 6.04
CA TYR A 60 -25.87 2.40 6.27
C TYR A 60 -27.05 2.14 7.24
N GLN A 61 -27.85 1.11 6.97
CA GLN A 61 -29.00 0.77 7.81
C GLN A 61 -28.61 0.42 9.25
N LYS A 62 -27.43 -0.16 9.45
CA LYS A 62 -26.89 -0.51 10.78
C LYS A 62 -26.48 0.72 11.59
N TYR A 63 -25.84 1.70 10.96
CA TYR A 63 -25.22 2.82 11.66
C TYR A 63 -26.05 4.10 11.65
N SER A 64 -26.85 4.37 10.62
CA SER A 64 -27.64 5.60 10.52
C SER A 64 -28.60 5.85 11.68
N PRO A 65 -29.27 4.84 12.31
CA PRO A 65 -30.14 5.06 13.45
C PRO A 65 -29.41 5.48 14.75
N GLN A 66 -28.07 5.33 14.78
CA GLN A 66 -27.28 5.69 15.94
C GLN A 66 -26.99 7.19 16.03
N PHE A 67 -27.25 7.95 14.95
CA PHE A 67 -27.00 9.39 14.89
C PHE A 67 -28.18 10.21 15.40
N SER A 68 -27.87 11.18 16.28
CA SER A 68 -28.82 12.17 16.81
C SER A 68 -28.14 13.52 16.99
N ASP A 69 -28.93 14.59 16.99
CA ASP A 69 -28.42 15.97 17.17
C ASP A 69 -27.83 16.24 18.58
N LYS A 70 -27.96 15.29 19.49
CA LYS A 70 -27.43 15.38 20.86
C LYS A 70 -26.07 14.69 21.04
N MET A 71 -25.52 14.10 19.97
CA MET A 71 -24.23 13.43 20.05
C MET A 71 -23.10 14.42 20.28
N THR A 72 -22.15 14.01 21.11
CA THR A 72 -20.87 14.69 21.22
C THR A 72 -19.96 14.31 20.03
N ASN A 73 -18.95 15.13 19.73
CA ASN A 73 -17.98 14.82 18.71
C ASN A 73 -17.28 13.47 18.95
N ALA A 74 -16.98 13.12 20.19
CA ALA A 74 -16.38 11.83 20.52
C ALA A 74 -17.31 10.65 20.20
N GLN A 75 -18.61 10.76 20.51
CA GLN A 75 -19.60 9.74 20.16
C GLN A 75 -19.78 9.62 18.64
N MET A 76 -19.85 10.75 17.94
CA MET A 76 -19.94 10.78 16.47
C MET A 76 -18.72 10.12 15.84
N PHE A 77 -17.52 10.44 16.33
CA PHE A 77 -16.27 9.85 15.84
C PHE A 77 -16.24 8.33 16.04
N GLU A 78 -16.61 7.84 17.21
CA GLU A 78 -16.63 6.40 17.52
C GLU A 78 -17.57 5.63 16.58
N VAL A 79 -18.79 6.14 16.36
CA VAL A 79 -19.75 5.48 15.46
C VAL A 79 -19.26 5.49 14.02
N MET A 80 -18.68 6.59 13.52
CA MET A 80 -18.09 6.69 12.19
C MET A 80 -16.89 5.74 12.05
N ALA A 81 -16.01 5.69 13.03
CA ALA A 81 -14.86 4.80 13.03
C ALA A 81 -15.29 3.32 12.97
N ASN A 82 -16.30 2.94 13.76
CA ASN A 82 -16.87 1.60 13.74
C ASN A 82 -17.50 1.26 12.38
N MET A 83 -18.21 2.20 11.75
CA MET A 83 -18.73 2.03 10.39
C MET A 83 -17.61 1.78 9.38
N LEU A 84 -16.57 2.60 9.40
CA LEU A 84 -15.44 2.47 8.47
C LEU A 84 -14.64 1.18 8.68
N SER A 85 -14.62 0.63 9.90
CA SER A 85 -13.92 -0.63 10.19
C SER A 85 -14.55 -1.85 9.47
N GLU A 86 -15.83 -1.79 9.08
CA GLU A 86 -16.49 -2.82 8.28
C GLU A 86 -15.78 -3.02 6.91
N LEU A 87 -15.10 -2.00 6.41
CA LEU A 87 -14.37 -2.06 5.15
C LEU A 87 -13.10 -2.90 5.21
N ARG A 88 -12.57 -3.20 6.40
CA ARG A 88 -11.34 -3.99 6.58
C ARG A 88 -10.21 -3.56 5.64
N ASP A 89 -9.94 -2.25 5.58
CA ASP A 89 -8.98 -1.65 4.68
C ASP A 89 -8.01 -0.75 5.45
N GLY A 90 -6.72 -1.06 5.39
CA GLY A 90 -5.68 -0.30 6.10
C GLY A 90 -5.47 1.13 5.57
N HIS A 91 -5.98 1.44 4.38
CA HIS A 91 -5.99 2.80 3.84
C HIS A 91 -7.22 3.61 4.25
N VAL A 92 -8.23 2.99 4.86
CA VAL A 92 -9.42 3.69 5.36
C VAL A 92 -9.10 4.28 6.72
N ASN A 93 -9.18 5.61 6.81
CA ASN A 93 -8.82 6.37 8.00
C ASN A 93 -9.77 7.55 8.17
N ILE A 94 -10.10 7.90 9.41
CA ILE A 94 -10.75 9.17 9.79
C ILE A 94 -9.87 9.89 10.82
N TYR A 95 -9.68 11.17 10.62
CA TYR A 95 -8.80 12.02 11.42
C TYR A 95 -9.62 13.17 12.00
N SER A 96 -9.58 13.32 13.33
CA SER A 96 -10.11 14.46 14.04
C SER A 96 -8.96 15.23 14.73
N THR A 97 -9.28 16.32 15.42
CA THR A 97 -8.32 17.04 16.23
C THR A 97 -7.91 16.32 17.51
N PHE A 98 -8.63 15.27 17.90
CA PHE A 98 -8.44 14.56 19.17
C PHE A 98 -8.20 13.06 19.03
N ASP A 99 -8.51 12.46 17.87
CA ASP A 99 -8.34 11.03 17.65
C ASP A 99 -8.13 10.67 16.17
N VAL A 100 -7.59 9.48 15.93
CA VAL A 100 -7.40 8.88 14.59
C VAL A 100 -7.87 7.43 14.64
N ALA A 101 -8.80 7.07 13.76
CA ALA A 101 -9.27 5.69 13.64
C ALA A 101 -8.94 5.11 12.27
N ARG A 102 -8.48 3.85 12.26
CA ARG A 102 -8.18 3.06 11.08
C ARG A 102 -8.23 1.57 11.38
N ASN A 103 -8.48 0.78 10.37
CA ASN A 103 -8.45 -0.68 10.53
C ASN A 103 -7.00 -1.19 10.53
N TRP A 104 -6.52 -1.63 11.71
CA TRP A 104 -5.19 -2.22 11.88
C TRP A 104 -5.22 -3.74 12.03
N SER A 105 -6.41 -4.35 12.10
CA SER A 105 -6.56 -5.77 12.48
C SER A 105 -6.02 -6.76 11.44
N TRP A 106 -5.76 -6.31 10.22
CA TRP A 106 -5.34 -7.19 9.13
C TRP A 106 -4.02 -7.95 9.38
N HIS A 107 -3.21 -7.56 10.36
CA HIS A 107 -1.95 -8.22 10.70
C HIS A 107 -1.93 -8.84 12.11
N GLU A 108 -2.92 -8.60 12.96
CA GLU A 108 -2.90 -8.99 14.38
C GLU A 108 -3.02 -10.51 14.58
N ASP A 109 -3.73 -11.20 13.70
CA ASP A 109 -3.94 -12.65 13.77
C ASP A 109 -2.80 -13.46 13.16
N TYR A 110 -1.71 -12.81 12.72
CA TYR A 110 -0.61 -13.47 12.02
C TYR A 110 0.70 -13.38 12.81
N PRO A 111 1.59 -14.39 12.70
CA PRO A 111 2.93 -14.32 13.28
C PRO A 111 3.67 -13.10 12.74
N GLN A 112 4.40 -12.40 13.60
CA GLN A 112 5.17 -11.22 13.17
C GLN A 112 6.27 -11.57 12.17
N ASN A 113 6.85 -12.77 12.27
CA ASN A 113 7.94 -13.24 11.40
C ASN A 113 9.09 -12.22 11.25
N TYR A 114 9.38 -11.50 12.34
CA TYR A 114 10.43 -10.50 12.44
C TYR A 114 10.82 -10.31 13.92
N SER A 115 12.10 -10.05 14.15
CA SER A 115 12.63 -9.72 15.47
C SER A 115 13.76 -8.70 15.36
N ASP A 116 13.64 -7.58 16.08
CA ASP A 116 14.71 -6.57 16.17
C ASP A 116 16.00 -7.13 16.77
N SER A 117 15.90 -8.07 17.71
CA SER A 117 17.07 -8.70 18.32
C SER A 117 17.83 -9.57 17.33
N LEU A 118 17.13 -10.37 16.52
CA LEU A 118 17.74 -11.15 15.44
C LEU A 118 18.31 -10.24 14.36
N MET A 119 17.56 -9.19 13.95
CA MET A 119 18.05 -8.25 12.95
C MET A 119 19.38 -7.60 13.35
N ARG A 120 19.56 -7.25 14.63
CA ARG A 120 20.82 -6.71 15.13
C ARG A 120 21.97 -7.70 15.01
N ILE A 121 21.72 -9.01 15.12
CA ILE A 121 22.74 -10.04 14.92
C ILE A 121 23.24 -10.04 13.47
N TYR A 122 22.29 -10.02 12.49
CA TYR A 122 22.65 -10.02 11.06
C TYR A 122 23.23 -8.69 10.58
N MET A 123 22.72 -7.56 11.07
CA MET A 123 23.24 -6.23 10.70
C MET A 123 24.58 -5.92 11.38
N GLY A 124 24.82 -6.46 12.58
CA GLY A 124 26.02 -6.12 13.35
C GLY A 124 26.07 -4.64 13.75
N THR A 125 27.26 -4.09 13.91
CA THR A 125 27.49 -2.68 14.28
C THR A 125 28.24 -1.89 13.19
N ASP A 126 28.66 -2.55 12.12
CA ASP A 126 29.51 -2.05 11.04
C ASP A 126 28.77 -1.91 9.69
N TYR A 127 27.44 -2.00 9.71
CA TYR A 127 26.64 -1.79 8.51
C TYR A 127 26.74 -0.33 8.02
N LYS A 128 26.53 -0.15 6.72
CA LYS A 128 26.52 1.16 6.06
C LYS A 128 25.10 1.66 5.83
N ILE A 129 24.98 2.96 5.69
CA ILE A 129 23.69 3.63 5.42
C ILE A 129 23.83 4.49 4.16
N ALA A 130 22.87 4.33 3.23
CA ALA A 130 22.71 5.20 2.08
C ALA A 130 21.25 5.66 2.04
N ALA A 131 20.98 6.87 2.55
CA ALA A 131 19.62 7.39 2.77
C ALA A 131 18.78 6.41 3.61
N GLY A 132 17.66 5.89 3.07
CA GLY A 132 16.80 4.93 3.79
C GLY A 132 17.28 3.48 3.80
N LEU A 133 18.39 3.17 3.11
CA LEU A 133 18.92 1.81 2.99
C LEU A 133 20.01 1.56 4.00
N GLU A 134 19.88 0.50 4.80
CA GLU A 134 20.91 -0.06 5.67
C GLU A 134 21.49 -1.31 4.99
N TYR A 135 22.81 -1.45 4.88
CA TYR A 135 23.37 -2.56 4.11
C TYR A 135 24.75 -3.00 4.57
N ARG A 136 25.05 -4.25 4.31
CA ARG A 136 26.37 -4.88 4.53
C ARG A 136 26.55 -6.14 3.68
N THR A 137 27.75 -6.68 3.65
CA THR A 137 28.01 -8.05 3.17
C THR A 137 27.99 -9.01 4.36
N LEU A 138 27.24 -10.12 4.25
CA LEU A 138 27.27 -11.22 5.22
C LEU A 138 28.52 -12.08 5.03
N ASP A 139 28.84 -12.91 6.04
CA ASP A 139 30.07 -13.72 6.07
C ASP A 139 30.19 -14.73 4.91
N ASP A 140 29.08 -15.14 4.31
CA ASP A 140 29.02 -16.04 3.15
C ASP A 140 29.01 -15.30 1.80
N ASN A 141 29.43 -14.04 1.77
CA ASN A 141 29.49 -13.18 0.59
C ASN A 141 28.14 -12.95 -0.09
N ILE A 142 27.09 -12.78 0.73
CA ILE A 142 25.75 -12.34 0.27
C ILE A 142 25.58 -10.90 0.70
N GLY A 143 25.12 -10.04 -0.24
CA GLY A 143 24.70 -8.68 0.07
C GLY A 143 23.40 -8.70 0.87
N PHE A 144 23.34 -7.94 1.95
CA PHE A 144 22.14 -7.79 2.75
C PHE A 144 21.74 -6.32 2.82
N VAL A 145 20.53 -6.01 2.39
CA VAL A 145 19.96 -4.66 2.37
C VAL A 145 18.66 -4.67 3.14
N ARG A 146 18.53 -3.81 4.14
CA ARG A 146 17.29 -3.56 4.87
C ARG A 146 16.71 -2.23 4.43
N TYR A 147 15.41 -2.22 4.10
CA TYR A 147 14.66 -1.00 3.80
C TYR A 147 13.35 -0.98 4.58
N SER A 148 13.36 -0.31 5.72
CA SER A 148 12.30 -0.37 6.72
C SER A 148 11.07 0.49 6.41
N SER A 149 11.18 1.46 5.48
CA SER A 149 10.03 2.29 5.07
C SER A 149 10.27 2.94 3.72
N PHE A 150 9.32 2.80 2.81
CA PHE A 150 9.29 3.53 1.54
C PHE A 150 8.99 5.04 1.72
N SER A 151 8.70 5.52 2.93
CA SER A 151 8.67 6.94 3.24
C SER A 151 10.06 7.57 3.33
N ASN A 152 11.09 6.77 3.58
CA ASN A 152 12.48 7.22 3.55
C ASN A 152 12.91 7.38 2.10
N GLY A 153 13.29 8.58 1.70
CA GLY A 153 13.72 8.86 0.31
C GLY A 153 14.99 8.08 -0.04
N ILE A 154 15.03 7.59 -1.26
CA ILE A 154 16.22 7.02 -1.90
C ILE A 154 16.39 7.63 -3.27
N GLY A 155 17.61 8.04 -3.62
CA GLY A 155 17.92 8.56 -4.95
C GLY A 155 18.76 7.59 -5.77
N GLU A 156 18.88 7.85 -7.06
CA GLU A 156 19.66 7.04 -7.99
C GLU A 156 21.12 6.85 -7.50
N GLY A 157 21.77 7.92 -7.00
CA GLY A 157 23.13 7.83 -6.48
C GLY A 157 23.26 6.98 -5.20
N ASN A 158 22.23 6.94 -4.34
CA ASN A 158 22.23 6.07 -3.17
C ASN A 158 22.16 4.59 -3.60
N LEU A 159 21.28 4.29 -4.57
CA LEU A 159 21.15 2.94 -5.13
C LEU A 159 22.42 2.50 -5.87
N ASP A 160 23.04 3.39 -6.64
CA ASP A 160 24.32 3.11 -7.31
C ASP A 160 25.41 2.80 -6.29
N ALA A 161 25.50 3.56 -5.21
CA ALA A 161 26.50 3.34 -4.15
C ALA A 161 26.31 1.98 -3.48
N VAL A 162 25.07 1.64 -3.08
CA VAL A 162 24.76 0.34 -2.45
C VAL A 162 25.08 -0.83 -3.38
N LEU A 163 24.58 -0.79 -4.62
CA LEU A 163 24.79 -1.89 -5.57
C LEU A 163 26.24 -2.03 -6.00
N SER A 164 26.99 -0.92 -6.12
CA SER A 164 28.43 -0.95 -6.42
C SER A 164 29.24 -1.58 -5.30
N GLU A 165 28.95 -1.23 -4.06
CA GLU A 165 29.62 -1.81 -2.88
C GLU A 165 29.38 -3.31 -2.79
N LEU A 166 28.15 -3.76 -3.07
CA LEU A 166 27.76 -5.17 -3.00
C LEU A 166 28.05 -5.93 -4.31
N ALA A 167 28.63 -5.31 -5.34
CA ALA A 167 28.76 -5.89 -6.67
C ALA A 167 29.53 -7.22 -6.73
N THR A 168 30.43 -7.48 -5.77
CA THR A 168 31.20 -8.73 -5.70
C THR A 168 30.46 -9.86 -4.97
N CYS A 169 29.33 -9.58 -4.30
CA CYS A 169 28.53 -10.59 -3.63
C CYS A 169 27.92 -11.58 -4.62
N ASN A 170 27.67 -12.81 -4.14
CA ASN A 170 27.07 -13.89 -4.95
C ASN A 170 25.60 -13.64 -5.27
N GLY A 171 24.88 -12.97 -4.38
CA GLY A 171 23.49 -12.60 -4.49
C GLY A 171 23.12 -11.49 -3.52
N LEU A 172 21.85 -11.12 -3.48
CA LEU A 172 21.33 -10.03 -2.67
C LEU A 172 20.08 -10.45 -1.91
N ILE A 173 20.06 -10.24 -0.60
CA ILE A 173 18.85 -10.29 0.22
C ILE A 173 18.37 -8.85 0.44
N ILE A 174 17.09 -8.59 0.14
CA ILE A 174 16.41 -7.31 0.41
C ILE A 174 15.34 -7.58 1.48
N ASP A 175 15.59 -7.13 2.71
CA ASP A 175 14.63 -7.29 3.80
C ASP A 175 13.72 -6.06 3.90
N ILE A 176 12.47 -6.25 3.55
CA ILE A 176 11.40 -5.25 3.69
C ILE A 176 10.35 -5.66 4.73
N ARG A 177 10.63 -6.65 5.55
CA ARG A 177 9.72 -7.02 6.64
C ARG A 177 9.46 -5.81 7.55
N ASN A 178 8.25 -5.69 8.04
CA ASN A 178 7.75 -4.53 8.80
C ASN A 178 7.73 -3.19 8.04
N ASN A 179 7.92 -3.20 6.72
CA ASN A 179 7.76 -2.00 5.91
C ASN A 179 6.29 -1.78 5.54
N SER A 180 5.65 -0.81 6.19
CA SER A 180 4.23 -0.47 5.97
C SER A 180 3.97 0.39 4.71
N GLY A 181 4.98 0.56 3.86
CA GLY A 181 4.85 1.33 2.61
C GLY A 181 5.43 2.74 2.69
N GLY A 182 4.81 3.64 1.95
CA GLY A 182 5.23 5.03 1.79
C GLY A 182 5.07 5.51 0.35
N ASN A 183 6.14 6.01 -0.27
CA ASN A 183 6.11 6.57 -1.61
C ASN A 183 6.27 5.47 -2.69
N LEU A 184 5.31 5.38 -3.62
CA LEU A 184 5.36 4.47 -4.77
C LEU A 184 6.57 4.73 -5.68
N THR A 185 7.01 5.99 -5.83
CA THR A 185 8.19 6.32 -6.63
C THR A 185 9.45 5.64 -6.09
N ASN A 186 9.61 5.56 -4.76
CA ASN A 186 10.74 4.87 -4.15
C ASN A 186 10.67 3.35 -4.42
N ALA A 187 9.47 2.77 -4.40
CA ALA A 187 9.26 1.35 -4.73
C ALA A 187 9.64 1.06 -6.20
N GLU A 188 9.21 1.91 -7.12
CA GLU A 188 9.53 1.82 -8.54
C GLU A 188 11.03 2.00 -8.80
N GLN A 189 11.68 3.03 -8.23
CA GLN A 189 13.11 3.29 -8.38
C GLN A 189 13.96 2.12 -7.90
N LEU A 190 13.62 1.52 -6.76
CA LEU A 190 14.34 0.34 -6.26
C LEU A 190 14.12 -0.86 -7.19
N ALA A 191 12.87 -1.15 -7.57
CA ALA A 191 12.55 -2.29 -8.43
C ALA A 191 13.18 -2.17 -9.84
N ALA A 192 13.31 -0.95 -10.38
CA ALA A 192 13.91 -0.67 -11.67
C ALA A 192 15.38 -1.13 -11.79
N ARG A 193 16.04 -1.40 -10.65
CA ARG A 193 17.42 -1.91 -10.60
C ARG A 193 17.54 -3.41 -10.93
N PHE A 194 16.42 -4.15 -10.97
CA PHE A 194 16.40 -5.60 -11.11
C PHE A 194 15.86 -6.11 -12.45
N THR A 195 15.67 -5.21 -13.43
CA THR A 195 15.32 -5.55 -14.81
C THR A 195 16.22 -4.87 -15.82
N ASN A 196 16.46 -5.51 -16.99
CA ASN A 196 17.20 -4.94 -18.11
C ASN A 196 16.31 -4.45 -19.25
N LYS A 197 15.02 -4.68 -19.17
CA LYS A 197 14.02 -4.29 -20.18
C LYS A 197 12.75 -3.78 -19.50
N GLU A 198 12.00 -3.00 -20.23
CA GLU A 198 10.65 -2.62 -19.79
C GLU A 198 9.77 -3.88 -19.67
N ILE A 199 9.12 -4.05 -18.52
CA ILE A 199 8.25 -5.19 -18.20
C ILE A 199 6.89 -4.73 -17.72
N LEU A 200 5.84 -5.48 -18.07
CA LEU A 200 4.51 -5.32 -17.49
C LEU A 200 4.53 -5.82 -16.05
N VAL A 201 4.13 -4.99 -15.11
CA VAL A 201 4.13 -5.31 -13.67
C VAL A 201 2.75 -5.30 -13.04
N GLY A 202 1.74 -4.81 -13.73
CA GLY A 202 0.38 -4.78 -13.23
C GLY A 202 -0.54 -3.88 -14.03
N TYR A 203 -1.68 -3.60 -13.44
CA TYR A 203 -2.71 -2.72 -13.98
C TYR A 203 -3.27 -1.82 -12.89
N ILE A 204 -3.86 -0.70 -13.31
CA ILE A 204 -4.58 0.24 -12.46
C ILE A 204 -5.88 0.64 -13.14
N GLN A 205 -6.92 0.95 -12.37
CA GLN A 205 -8.15 1.55 -12.85
C GLN A 205 -8.45 2.84 -12.07
N HIS A 206 -9.19 3.72 -12.70
CA HIS A 206 -9.65 4.98 -12.10
C HIS A 206 -11.18 5.02 -12.12
N LYS A 207 -11.78 5.59 -11.07
CA LYS A 207 -13.23 5.83 -11.04
C LYS A 207 -13.60 6.79 -12.17
N THR A 208 -14.69 6.46 -12.89
CA THR A 208 -15.24 7.27 -14.00
C THR A 208 -16.68 7.73 -13.75
N GLY A 209 -17.29 7.27 -12.66
CA GLY A 209 -18.65 7.60 -12.27
C GLY A 209 -18.87 7.31 -10.78
N ARG A 210 -20.13 7.46 -10.32
CA ARG A 210 -20.53 7.30 -8.92
C ARG A 210 -20.86 5.85 -8.54
N GLY A 211 -21.18 4.98 -9.51
CA GLY A 211 -21.50 3.58 -9.26
C GLY A 211 -20.28 2.79 -8.77
N HIS A 212 -20.51 1.74 -7.99
CA HIS A 212 -19.42 0.96 -7.36
C HIS A 212 -18.45 0.35 -8.38
N ASP A 213 -18.93 0.02 -9.57
CA ASP A 213 -18.15 -0.61 -10.65
C ASP A 213 -17.86 0.34 -11.83
N ASP A 214 -18.09 1.65 -11.67
CA ASP A 214 -17.80 2.66 -12.69
C ASP A 214 -16.30 2.95 -12.74
N PHE A 215 -15.57 2.13 -13.49
CA PHE A 215 -14.11 2.25 -13.64
C PHE A 215 -13.72 2.44 -15.11
N SER A 216 -12.54 3.05 -15.31
CA SER A 216 -11.86 3.08 -16.60
C SER A 216 -11.49 1.67 -17.08
N ALA A 217 -11.12 1.54 -18.35
CA ALA A 217 -10.37 0.37 -18.78
C ALA A 217 -9.11 0.19 -17.91
N MET A 218 -8.64 -1.06 -17.76
CA MET A 218 -7.38 -1.35 -17.07
C MET A 218 -6.21 -0.73 -17.85
N GLU A 219 -5.46 0.15 -17.19
CA GLU A 219 -4.26 0.77 -17.73
C GLU A 219 -3.03 -0.03 -17.29
N GLU A 220 -2.12 -0.31 -18.23
CA GLU A 220 -0.91 -1.07 -17.95
C GLU A 220 0.06 -0.28 -17.08
N GLN A 221 0.53 -0.89 -16.00
CA GLN A 221 1.67 -0.42 -15.23
C GLN A 221 2.94 -1.12 -15.73
N ARG A 222 3.90 -0.33 -16.22
CA ARG A 222 5.15 -0.85 -16.78
C ARG A 222 6.35 -0.32 -16.01
N LEU A 223 7.23 -1.22 -15.61
CA LEU A 223 8.49 -0.92 -14.95
C LEU A 223 9.58 -0.79 -16.01
N LYS A 224 10.18 0.39 -16.11
CA LYS A 224 11.36 0.64 -16.98
C LYS A 224 12.64 0.37 -16.20
N PRO A 225 13.68 -0.18 -16.88
CA PRO A 225 14.97 -0.36 -16.23
C PRO A 225 15.59 0.99 -15.87
N SER A 226 16.25 1.06 -14.72
CA SER A 226 17.06 2.24 -14.36
C SER A 226 18.20 2.45 -15.35
N ASN A 227 18.57 3.72 -15.58
CA ASN A 227 19.77 4.10 -16.34
C ASN A 227 21.06 3.92 -15.51
N GLY A 228 20.97 3.85 -14.18
CA GLY A 228 22.08 3.61 -13.28
C GLY A 228 22.45 2.12 -13.17
N MET A 229 23.21 1.78 -12.14
CA MET A 229 23.65 0.41 -11.90
C MET A 229 22.47 -0.52 -11.70
N ARG A 230 22.47 -1.68 -12.39
CA ARG A 230 21.45 -2.72 -12.30
C ARG A 230 22.04 -4.02 -11.80
N TRP A 231 21.26 -4.72 -10.98
CA TRP A 231 21.66 -6.00 -10.40
C TRP A 231 21.07 -7.16 -11.19
N GLN A 232 21.93 -8.08 -11.64
CA GLN A 232 21.53 -9.19 -12.51
C GLN A 232 21.78 -10.57 -11.89
N LYS A 233 22.37 -10.63 -10.69
CA LYS A 233 22.54 -11.85 -9.93
C LYS A 233 21.26 -12.20 -9.16
N PRO A 234 21.14 -13.39 -8.57
CA PRO A 234 19.97 -13.76 -7.76
C PRO A 234 19.67 -12.75 -6.65
N VAL A 235 18.37 -12.54 -6.41
CA VAL A 235 17.82 -11.66 -5.37
C VAL A 235 16.75 -12.42 -4.59
N VAL A 236 16.79 -12.31 -3.27
CA VAL A 236 15.69 -12.76 -2.41
C VAL A 236 15.11 -11.57 -1.69
N VAL A 237 13.80 -11.38 -1.80
CA VAL A 237 13.06 -10.35 -1.04
C VAL A 237 12.35 -11.01 0.13
N LEU A 238 12.59 -10.50 1.34
CA LEU A 238 11.96 -11.01 2.56
C LEU A 238 10.70 -10.23 2.90
N THR A 239 9.60 -10.94 3.15
CA THR A 239 8.27 -10.37 3.40
C THR A 239 7.64 -10.91 4.68
N ASN A 240 6.72 -10.12 5.25
CA ASN A 240 5.80 -10.54 6.31
C ASN A 240 4.47 -9.80 6.18
N ARG A 241 3.50 -10.12 7.06
CA ARG A 241 2.14 -9.54 7.03
C ARG A 241 2.08 -8.02 7.22
N THR A 242 3.15 -7.38 7.68
CA THR A 242 3.21 -5.91 7.84
C THR A 242 3.70 -5.22 6.56
N VAL A 243 4.18 -5.95 5.55
CA VAL A 243 4.53 -5.40 4.23
C VAL A 243 3.26 -4.94 3.52
N PHE A 244 3.06 -3.60 3.43
CA PHE A 244 1.77 -3.00 3.04
C PHE A 244 1.94 -1.83 2.07
N SER A 245 0.91 -1.50 1.28
CA SER A 245 0.86 -0.31 0.42
C SER A 245 2.03 -0.28 -0.59
N ALA A 246 2.85 0.77 -0.63
CA ALA A 246 3.99 0.86 -1.54
C ALA A 246 4.99 -0.31 -1.40
N ALA A 247 5.09 -0.93 -0.22
CA ALA A 247 5.91 -2.12 -0.03
C ALA A 247 5.26 -3.38 -0.66
N ASN A 248 3.94 -3.49 -0.62
CA ASN A 248 3.21 -4.51 -1.37
C ASN A 248 3.37 -4.32 -2.89
N GLU A 249 3.30 -3.08 -3.38
CA GLU A 249 3.56 -2.76 -4.78
C GLU A 249 4.99 -3.10 -5.20
N PHE A 250 5.98 -2.83 -4.33
CA PHE A 250 7.36 -3.27 -4.58
C PHE A 250 7.45 -4.79 -4.74
N VAL A 251 6.81 -5.57 -3.89
CA VAL A 251 6.76 -7.05 -4.03
C VAL A 251 6.11 -7.44 -5.35
N LYS A 252 5.01 -6.79 -5.74
CA LYS A 252 4.36 -7.01 -7.04
C LYS A 252 5.32 -6.79 -8.22
N TYR A 253 6.11 -5.70 -8.19
CA TYR A 253 7.11 -5.42 -9.20
C TYR A 253 8.23 -6.46 -9.21
N MET A 254 8.75 -6.82 -8.04
CA MET A 254 9.85 -7.78 -7.89
C MET A 254 9.47 -9.18 -8.36
N LYS A 255 8.22 -9.63 -8.15
CA LYS A 255 7.71 -10.90 -8.72
C LYS A 255 7.70 -10.93 -10.26
N CYS A 256 7.80 -9.80 -10.92
CA CYS A 256 7.92 -9.71 -12.37
C CYS A 256 9.37 -9.69 -12.86
N CYS A 257 10.34 -9.51 -11.97
CA CYS A 257 11.77 -9.47 -12.29
C CYS A 257 12.34 -10.90 -12.38
N PRO A 258 13.25 -11.18 -13.36
CA PRO A 258 13.60 -12.58 -13.71
C PRO A 258 14.44 -13.33 -12.66
N ASN A 259 15.21 -12.61 -11.85
CA ASN A 259 16.17 -13.23 -10.92
C ASN A 259 15.75 -13.05 -9.45
N VAL A 260 14.46 -12.87 -9.19
CA VAL A 260 13.92 -12.55 -7.86
C VAL A 260 13.08 -13.69 -7.33
N THR A 261 13.28 -14.01 -6.06
CA THR A 261 12.47 -14.96 -5.28
C THR A 261 11.94 -14.25 -4.05
N ILE A 262 10.66 -14.41 -3.74
CA ILE A 262 10.03 -13.83 -2.54
C ILE A 262 9.96 -14.91 -1.45
N VAL A 263 10.47 -14.61 -0.26
CA VAL A 263 10.54 -15.55 0.87
C VAL A 263 9.96 -14.92 2.13
N GLY A 264 9.26 -15.70 2.92
CA GLY A 264 8.68 -15.28 4.18
C GLY A 264 7.19 -15.54 4.24
N ASP A 265 6.40 -14.56 4.65
CA ASP A 265 4.95 -14.67 4.76
C ASP A 265 4.26 -13.84 3.66
N LYS A 266 2.99 -14.11 3.44
CA LYS A 266 2.11 -13.28 2.62
C LYS A 266 2.19 -11.83 3.05
N THR A 267 2.20 -10.90 2.10
CA THR A 267 2.15 -9.46 2.41
C THR A 267 0.80 -9.03 3.00
N GLY A 268 0.75 -7.84 3.56
CA GLY A 268 -0.48 -7.25 4.13
C GLY A 268 -1.42 -6.64 3.10
N GLY A 269 -0.97 -6.45 1.85
CA GLY A 269 -1.81 -5.90 0.79
C GLY A 269 -1.84 -4.37 0.72
N GLY A 270 -3.05 -3.80 0.60
CA GLY A 270 -3.23 -2.36 0.43
C GLY A 270 -2.94 -1.89 -1.00
N ALA A 271 -3.65 -2.47 -1.97
CA ALA A 271 -3.48 -2.21 -3.40
C ALA A 271 -4.43 -1.14 -3.96
N GLY A 272 -5.03 -0.31 -3.10
CA GLY A 272 -5.83 0.85 -3.50
C GLY A 272 -5.03 2.14 -3.34
N MET A 273 -4.75 2.85 -4.43
CA MET A 273 -4.14 4.18 -4.29
C MET A 273 -5.08 5.08 -3.47
N PRO A 274 -4.63 5.59 -2.30
CA PRO A 274 -5.53 6.32 -1.42
C PRO A 274 -5.70 7.78 -1.85
N PHE A 275 -6.93 8.27 -1.67
CA PHE A 275 -7.31 9.67 -1.76
C PHE A 275 -7.83 10.16 -0.41
N SER A 276 -7.99 11.46 -0.28
CA SER A 276 -8.52 12.09 0.92
C SER A 276 -9.65 13.04 0.57
N SER A 277 -10.59 13.19 1.49
CA SER A 277 -11.69 14.14 1.46
C SER A 277 -11.88 14.74 2.86
N GLU A 278 -12.77 15.70 2.98
CA GLU A 278 -13.07 16.39 4.23
C GLU A 278 -14.57 16.38 4.51
N LEU A 279 -14.94 16.20 5.78
CA LEU A 279 -16.31 16.27 6.26
C LEU A 279 -16.69 17.71 6.61
N PRO A 280 -17.99 18.09 6.65
CA PRO A 280 -18.43 19.43 7.04
C PRO A 280 -17.86 19.92 8.38
N CYS A 281 -17.63 19.02 9.34
CA CYS A 281 -17.00 19.34 10.63
C CYS A 281 -15.48 19.56 10.57
N GLY A 282 -14.85 19.51 9.39
CA GLY A 282 -13.41 19.67 9.21
C GLY A 282 -12.57 18.40 9.51
N TRP A 283 -13.21 17.25 9.71
CA TRP A 283 -12.46 16.00 9.86
C TRP A 283 -12.05 15.46 8.49
N ALA A 284 -10.79 15.03 8.38
CA ALA A 284 -10.30 14.43 7.17
C ALA A 284 -10.62 12.93 7.13
N VAL A 285 -10.95 12.44 5.94
CA VAL A 285 -11.12 11.00 5.68
C VAL A 285 -10.20 10.58 4.55
N ARG A 286 -9.68 9.35 4.63
CA ARG A 286 -8.82 8.74 3.61
C ARG A 286 -9.38 7.38 3.24
N PHE A 287 -9.28 7.02 1.96
CA PHE A 287 -9.84 5.78 1.43
C PHE A 287 -9.13 5.34 0.15
N SER A 288 -9.19 4.06 -0.17
CA SER A 288 -8.72 3.49 -1.43
C SER A 288 -9.63 3.92 -2.58
N ALA A 289 -9.08 4.55 -3.63
CA ALA A 289 -9.85 5.10 -4.76
C ALA A 289 -9.49 4.49 -6.12
N CYS A 290 -8.26 3.99 -6.30
CA CYS A 290 -7.81 3.42 -7.57
C CYS A 290 -7.31 1.99 -7.31
N PRO A 291 -8.05 0.95 -7.70
CA PRO A 291 -7.63 -0.42 -7.49
C PRO A 291 -6.46 -0.77 -8.40
N MET A 292 -5.44 -1.41 -7.84
CA MET A 292 -4.27 -1.91 -8.54
C MET A 292 -4.26 -3.44 -8.55
N TYR A 293 -3.78 -4.01 -9.64
CA TYR A 293 -3.79 -5.44 -9.91
C TYR A 293 -2.40 -5.92 -10.30
N ASP A 294 -2.15 -7.21 -10.15
CA ASP A 294 -0.94 -7.84 -10.66
C ASP A 294 -0.95 -7.95 -12.20
N ARG A 295 0.14 -8.47 -12.79
CA ARG A 295 0.26 -8.67 -14.23
C ARG A 295 -0.75 -9.66 -14.82
N ASN A 296 -1.39 -10.48 -14.00
CA ASN A 296 -2.43 -11.44 -14.36
C ASN A 296 -3.83 -10.89 -14.12
N LYS A 297 -3.94 -9.58 -13.79
CA LYS A 297 -5.18 -8.88 -13.46
C LYS A 297 -5.85 -9.40 -12.18
N GLN A 298 -5.08 -9.97 -11.24
CA GLN A 298 -5.58 -10.41 -9.96
C GLN A 298 -5.45 -9.29 -8.93
N PRO A 299 -6.46 -9.08 -8.08
CA PRO A 299 -6.39 -8.11 -6.98
C PRO A 299 -5.27 -8.49 -6.01
N THR A 300 -4.54 -7.49 -5.51
CA THR A 300 -3.50 -7.66 -4.49
C THR A 300 -3.83 -6.94 -3.19
N GLU A 301 -5.11 -6.56 -3.01
CA GLU A 301 -5.59 -5.83 -1.83
C GLU A 301 -5.37 -6.60 -0.52
N PHE A 302 -5.59 -7.91 -0.51
CA PHE A 302 -5.35 -8.76 0.65
C PHE A 302 -4.00 -9.47 0.65
N GLY A 303 -3.03 -8.90 -0.09
CA GLY A 303 -1.64 -9.32 -0.08
C GLY A 303 -1.24 -10.25 -1.23
N ILE A 304 0.07 -10.45 -1.29
CA ILE A 304 0.75 -11.25 -2.32
C ILE A 304 1.42 -12.43 -1.62
N GLU A 305 1.16 -13.63 -2.14
CA GLU A 305 1.79 -14.85 -1.63
C GLU A 305 3.30 -14.86 -1.98
N PRO A 306 4.18 -15.28 -1.04
CA PRO A 306 5.60 -15.50 -1.33
C PRO A 306 5.78 -16.72 -2.25
N ASP A 307 6.96 -16.85 -2.85
CA ASP A 307 7.34 -18.06 -3.59
C ASP A 307 7.70 -19.21 -2.63
N HIS A 308 8.24 -18.85 -1.45
CA HIS A 308 8.49 -19.78 -0.35
C HIS A 308 7.91 -19.22 0.95
N ASN A 309 6.88 -19.89 1.47
CA ASN A 309 6.32 -19.55 2.77
C ASN A 309 7.23 -20.12 3.87
N VAL A 310 7.88 -19.24 4.62
CA VAL A 310 8.82 -19.56 5.70
C VAL A 310 8.50 -18.70 6.91
N ALA A 311 8.39 -19.31 8.09
CA ALA A 311 8.17 -18.60 9.35
C ALA A 311 9.37 -18.79 10.29
N ILE A 312 9.59 -17.82 11.19
CA ILE A 312 10.61 -17.95 12.24
C ILE A 312 10.18 -19.08 13.19
N THR A 313 11.06 -20.08 13.37
CA THR A 313 10.84 -21.15 14.34
C THR A 313 11.34 -20.76 15.73
N THR A 314 10.70 -21.28 16.77
CA THR A 314 11.15 -21.06 18.15
C THR A 314 12.55 -21.59 18.39
N ALA A 315 12.90 -22.71 17.76
CA ALA A 315 14.23 -23.32 17.90
C ALA A 315 15.32 -22.40 17.35
N ASP A 316 15.15 -21.93 16.11
CA ASP A 316 16.12 -21.00 15.51
C ASP A 316 16.19 -19.68 16.27
N PHE A 317 15.02 -19.14 16.68
CA PHE A 317 14.97 -17.90 17.48
C PHE A 317 15.81 -18.02 18.77
N LEU A 318 15.69 -19.13 19.51
CA LEU A 318 16.44 -19.37 20.72
C LEU A 318 17.96 -19.56 20.45
N ASP A 319 18.29 -20.08 19.27
CA ASP A 319 19.67 -20.20 18.77
C ASP A 319 20.23 -18.88 18.20
N GLY A 320 19.47 -17.79 18.23
CA GLY A 320 19.89 -16.50 17.69
C GLY A 320 19.87 -16.46 16.15
N LYS A 321 19.07 -17.32 15.51
CA LYS A 321 18.95 -17.42 14.06
C LYS A 321 17.57 -16.95 13.59
N ASP A 322 17.56 -16.25 12.48
CA ASP A 322 16.32 -15.90 11.75
C ASP A 322 16.09 -16.96 10.66
N THR A 323 15.12 -17.84 10.87
CA THR A 323 14.81 -18.96 9.95
C THR A 323 14.61 -18.47 8.52
N ILE A 324 14.00 -17.29 8.34
CA ILE A 324 13.69 -16.73 7.01
C ILE A 324 14.98 -16.28 6.31
N ILE A 325 15.89 -15.60 7.04
CA ILE A 325 17.19 -15.20 6.50
C ILE A 325 18.04 -16.44 6.21
N GLU A 326 18.09 -17.40 7.13
CA GLU A 326 18.85 -18.64 6.92
C GLU A 326 18.34 -19.44 5.71
N PHE A 327 17.02 -19.54 5.55
CA PHE A 327 16.45 -20.16 4.35
C PHE A 327 16.84 -19.40 3.08
N ALA A 328 16.70 -18.06 3.08
CA ALA A 328 17.09 -17.23 1.94
C ALA A 328 18.57 -17.45 1.52
N ARG A 329 19.47 -17.57 2.49
CA ARG A 329 20.89 -17.85 2.22
C ARG A 329 21.12 -19.17 1.49
N THR A 330 20.26 -20.17 1.68
CA THR A 330 20.39 -21.46 0.98
C THR A 330 20.11 -21.36 -0.52
N LEU A 331 19.38 -20.34 -0.97
CA LEU A 331 19.01 -20.13 -2.38
C LEU A 331 20.15 -19.58 -3.26
N PHE A 332 21.28 -19.22 -2.64
CA PHE A 332 22.46 -18.70 -3.36
C PHE A 332 23.60 -19.74 -3.51
N LYS A 333 23.37 -20.96 -3.08
CA LYS A 333 24.34 -22.06 -3.12
C LYS A 333 24.32 -22.80 -4.45
#